data_7498411de593d9ea5ddaef36c92bc569
#
_entry.id   7498411de593d9ea5ddaef36c92bc569
#
_cell.length_a   1.000
_cell.length_b   1.000
_cell.length_c   1.000
_cell.angle_alpha   90.00
_cell.angle_beta   90.00
_cell.angle_gamma   90.00
#
_symmetry.space_group_name_H-M   'P 1'
#
loop_
_entity.id
_entity.type
_entity.pdbx_description
1 polymer ?
#
loop_
_entity_poly.entity_id
_entity_poly.type
_entity_poly.pdbx_seq_one_letter_code
_entity_poly.pdbx_strand_id
1 'polypeptide(L)'
;MTLLSKYYVPGLAIEDHSIDVPLAWSGHEPGQAFDGETIKLFYRVVTTPEHVHDDLPLLIFLQGGPGGEGPRLNSPTSDGWIEEATKHFRVILPDQRGAGRSSRVDTHTMARIAAAHEGDVAVGARAQADYLKKFLADSIVRDFEHLRLTEFGGRKWVTMGQSYGGFLTLTTLSLFPAGVIASFTTGGIPHVPACATEVYEHTFPRVIRKTAQFYERYPQDKERVAAIVEKLPTAAEVSEFVGKLTDSVLNPMAGTEVEH
;
A
#
# COMPACT_ATOMS: atom_id res chain seq x y z
N MET A 1 2.19 -15.50 15.62
CA MET A 1 3.32 -14.64 15.13
C MET A 1 4.51 -15.49 14.73
N THR A 2 5.13 -15.18 13.62
CA THR A 2 6.41 -15.74 13.21
C THR A 2 7.43 -14.61 13.10
N LEU A 3 8.43 -14.59 14.00
CA LEU A 3 9.60 -13.74 13.86
C LEU A 3 10.44 -14.27 12.69
N LEU A 4 10.63 -13.46 11.66
CA LEU A 4 11.40 -13.82 10.46
C LEU A 4 12.86 -13.44 10.60
N SER A 5 13.13 -12.23 11.10
CA SER A 5 14.49 -11.74 11.33
C SER A 5 14.50 -10.62 12.36
N LYS A 6 15.66 -10.47 13.02
CA LYS A 6 15.99 -9.34 13.89
C LYS A 6 17.36 -8.82 13.49
N TYR A 7 17.45 -7.55 13.23
CA TYR A 7 18.68 -6.92 12.78
C TYR A 7 18.76 -5.45 13.17
N TYR A 8 19.95 -4.90 13.06
CA TYR A 8 20.25 -3.51 13.36
C TYR A 8 20.75 -2.82 12.09
N VAL A 9 20.26 -1.61 11.87
CA VAL A 9 20.87 -0.63 10.97
C VAL A 9 21.33 0.56 11.79
N PRO A 10 22.17 1.45 11.31
CA PRO A 10 22.62 2.60 12.11
C PRO A 10 21.43 3.33 12.76
N GLY A 11 21.40 3.36 14.09
CA GLY A 11 20.37 4.04 14.89
C GLY A 11 19.01 3.35 15.02
N LEU A 12 18.80 2.18 14.40
CA LEU A 12 17.52 1.46 14.50
C LEU A 12 17.71 -0.03 14.82
N ALA A 13 16.83 -0.55 15.63
CA ALA A 13 16.58 -1.98 15.84
C ALA A 13 15.30 -2.36 15.10
N ILE A 14 15.37 -3.38 14.26
CA ILE A 14 14.29 -3.79 13.37
C ILE A 14 13.97 -5.27 13.57
N GLU A 15 12.70 -5.59 13.70
CA GLU A 15 12.19 -6.96 13.73
C GLU A 15 11.21 -7.14 12.57
N ASP A 16 11.47 -8.12 11.71
CA ASP A 16 10.58 -8.53 10.63
C ASP A 16 9.71 -9.68 11.11
N HIS A 17 8.42 -9.56 10.90
CA HIS A 17 7.42 -10.53 11.35
C HIS A 17 6.43 -10.89 10.25
N SER A 18 5.74 -12.01 10.41
CA SER A 18 4.54 -12.32 9.64
C SER A 18 3.47 -12.99 10.49
N ILE A 19 2.22 -12.75 10.13
CA ILE A 19 1.05 -13.48 10.63
C ILE A 19 0.21 -13.98 9.47
N ASP A 20 -0.61 -14.98 9.72
CA ASP A 20 -1.68 -15.38 8.80
C ASP A 20 -2.91 -14.54 9.07
N VAL A 21 -3.58 -14.13 7.99
CA VAL A 21 -4.90 -13.49 8.01
C VAL A 21 -5.81 -14.19 6.99
N PRO A 22 -7.14 -14.19 7.18
CA PRO A 22 -8.03 -14.80 6.20
C PRO A 22 -7.96 -14.04 4.86
N LEU A 23 -7.97 -14.78 3.75
CA LEU A 23 -8.07 -14.17 2.42
C LEU A 23 -9.34 -13.33 2.30
N ALA A 24 -10.46 -13.82 2.83
CA ALA A 24 -11.73 -13.10 2.87
C ALA A 24 -12.18 -12.92 4.31
N TRP A 25 -12.51 -11.68 4.69
CA TRP A 25 -13.03 -11.34 6.01
C TRP A 25 -14.53 -11.61 6.19
N SER A 26 -15.21 -12.03 5.12
CA SER A 26 -16.63 -12.41 5.18
C SER A 26 -16.83 -13.59 6.13
N GLY A 27 -17.63 -13.37 7.20
CA GLY A 27 -17.87 -14.40 8.23
C GLY A 27 -16.79 -14.52 9.31
N HIS A 28 -15.76 -13.68 9.27
CA HIS A 28 -14.68 -13.66 10.26
C HIS A 28 -14.57 -12.30 10.94
N GLU A 29 -14.13 -12.31 12.21
CA GLU A 29 -13.90 -11.09 12.99
C GLU A 29 -12.44 -11.01 13.41
N PRO A 30 -11.81 -9.81 13.37
CA PRO A 30 -10.45 -9.61 13.86
C PRO A 30 -10.28 -10.07 15.33
N GLY A 31 -9.13 -10.67 15.62
CA GLY A 31 -8.83 -11.19 16.97
C GLY A 31 -9.41 -12.56 17.29
N GLN A 32 -10.25 -13.11 16.44
CA GLN A 32 -10.81 -14.46 16.57
C GLN A 32 -10.05 -15.46 15.71
N ALA A 33 -10.16 -16.74 16.06
CA ALA A 33 -9.72 -17.82 15.18
C ALA A 33 -10.58 -17.85 13.91
N PHE A 34 -9.97 -18.19 12.81
CA PHE A 34 -10.62 -18.30 11.51
C PHE A 34 -10.23 -19.60 10.81
N ASP A 35 -11.03 -19.99 9.85
CA ASP A 35 -10.81 -21.13 8.97
C ASP A 35 -10.73 -20.69 7.50
N GLY A 36 -10.50 -21.63 6.60
CA GLY A 36 -10.45 -21.37 5.16
C GLY A 36 -9.08 -20.89 4.65
N GLU A 37 -9.10 -20.23 3.50
CA GLU A 37 -7.90 -19.79 2.81
C GLU A 37 -7.27 -18.59 3.52
N THR A 38 -5.95 -18.68 3.74
CA THR A 38 -5.17 -17.65 4.41
C THR A 38 -4.14 -17.01 3.49
N ILE A 39 -3.76 -15.78 3.82
CA ILE A 39 -2.64 -15.07 3.23
C ILE A 39 -1.70 -14.59 4.32
N LYS A 40 -0.43 -14.34 3.95
CA LYS A 40 0.57 -13.78 4.87
C LYS A 40 0.46 -12.26 4.90
N LEU A 41 0.39 -11.70 6.10
CA LEU A 41 0.61 -10.29 6.37
C LEU A 41 2.01 -10.13 6.95
N PHE A 42 2.85 -9.37 6.26
CA PHE A 42 4.19 -9.01 6.71
C PHE A 42 4.16 -7.64 7.40
N TYR A 43 4.95 -7.48 8.47
CA TYR A 43 5.14 -6.19 9.12
C TYR A 43 6.51 -6.09 9.79
N ARG A 44 6.99 -4.85 9.95
CA ARG A 44 8.18 -4.53 10.74
C ARG A 44 7.81 -3.86 12.04
N VAL A 45 8.58 -4.16 13.07
CA VAL A 45 8.58 -3.40 14.32
C VAL A 45 9.91 -2.67 14.40
N VAL A 46 9.86 -1.36 14.57
CA VAL A 46 11.04 -0.48 14.55
C VAL A 46 11.11 0.30 15.85
N THR A 47 12.28 0.31 16.45
CA THR A 47 12.64 1.11 17.65
C THR A 47 14.05 1.64 17.50
N THR A 48 14.49 2.55 18.38
CA THR A 48 15.92 2.78 18.56
C THR A 48 16.52 1.64 19.39
N PRO A 49 17.84 1.37 19.31
CA PRO A 49 18.49 0.32 20.11
C PRO A 49 18.29 0.50 21.63
N GLU A 50 18.22 1.74 22.09
CA GLU A 50 18.03 2.07 23.52
C GLU A 50 16.63 1.68 24.01
N HIS A 51 15.62 1.73 23.13
CA HIS A 51 14.21 1.50 23.47
C HIS A 51 13.68 0.09 23.13
N VAL A 52 14.57 -0.86 22.78
CA VAL A 52 14.15 -2.23 22.40
C VAL A 52 13.32 -2.91 23.50
N HIS A 53 13.63 -2.64 24.76
CA HIS A 53 12.96 -3.25 25.92
C HIS A 53 11.91 -2.37 26.58
N ASP A 54 11.72 -1.14 26.08
CA ASP A 54 10.78 -0.19 26.67
C ASP A 54 9.35 -0.45 26.24
N ASP A 55 8.40 -0.22 27.13
CA ASP A 55 6.98 -0.30 26.82
C ASP A 55 6.45 1.01 26.22
N LEU A 56 6.97 1.36 25.06
CA LEU A 56 6.56 2.56 24.33
C LEU A 56 5.13 2.44 23.77
N PRO A 57 4.41 3.55 23.62
CA PRO A 57 3.17 3.59 22.85
C PRO A 57 3.38 3.04 21.44
N LEU A 58 2.32 2.48 20.86
CA LEU A 58 2.36 1.93 19.49
C LEU A 58 1.96 2.98 18.48
N LEU A 59 2.69 3.03 17.35
CA LEU A 59 2.31 3.79 16.16
C LEU A 59 2.30 2.85 14.96
N ILE A 60 1.16 2.73 14.29
CA ILE A 60 1.06 2.01 13.01
C ILE A 60 1.08 2.99 11.84
N PHE A 61 1.95 2.75 10.86
CA PHE A 61 2.00 3.52 9.62
C PHE A 61 1.12 2.88 8.56
N LEU A 62 0.17 3.66 8.06
CA LEU A 62 -0.75 3.27 7.01
C LEU A 62 -0.22 3.83 5.68
N GLN A 63 0.43 2.95 4.91
CA GLN A 63 1.09 3.33 3.66
C GLN A 63 0.09 3.74 2.59
N GLY A 64 0.56 4.60 1.70
CA GLY A 64 -0.17 5.07 0.52
C GLY A 64 -0.16 4.09 -0.64
N GLY A 65 -0.42 4.60 -1.81
CA GLY A 65 -0.58 3.92 -3.07
C GLY A 65 -1.98 4.13 -3.63
N PRO A 66 -2.90 3.15 -3.59
CA PRO A 66 -2.89 1.82 -2.94
C PRO A 66 -1.81 0.88 -3.48
N GLY A 67 -1.42 -0.10 -2.64
CA GLY A 67 -0.46 -1.15 -3.02
C GLY A 67 1.01 -0.82 -2.68
N GLY A 68 1.28 0.31 -2.00
CA GLY A 68 2.60 0.61 -1.48
C GLY A 68 3.03 -0.32 -0.35
N GLU A 69 4.31 -0.74 -0.38
CA GLU A 69 4.94 -1.46 0.73
C GLU A 69 5.35 -0.49 1.85
N GLY A 70 5.44 -0.98 3.08
CA GLY A 70 5.95 -0.21 4.20
C GLY A 70 7.40 0.26 3.97
N PRO A 71 7.83 1.39 4.54
CA PRO A 71 9.18 1.92 4.36
C PRO A 71 10.26 0.91 4.68
N ARG A 72 11.32 0.86 3.84
CA ARG A 72 12.52 0.05 4.05
C ARG A 72 13.64 0.95 4.54
N LEU A 73 13.95 0.82 5.82
CA LEU A 73 14.82 1.75 6.51
C LEU A 73 16.27 1.27 6.47
N ASN A 74 17.18 2.17 6.08
CA ASN A 74 18.62 2.00 6.18
C ASN A 74 19.22 2.83 7.33
N SER A 75 18.49 3.83 7.80
CA SER A 75 18.81 4.69 8.94
C SER A 75 17.53 5.38 9.44
N PRO A 76 17.54 6.06 10.61
CA PRO A 76 16.39 6.86 11.07
C PRO A 76 15.99 7.95 10.09
N THR A 77 16.95 8.53 9.38
CA THR A 77 16.74 9.63 8.43
C THR A 77 16.29 9.17 7.04
N SER A 78 16.22 7.87 6.78
CA SER A 78 15.81 7.33 5.48
C SER A 78 14.40 7.80 5.07
N ASP A 79 13.54 8.07 6.04
CA ASP A 79 12.15 8.48 5.83
C ASP A 79 11.74 9.51 6.89
N GLY A 80 12.34 10.68 6.84
CA GLY A 80 12.24 11.90 7.66
C GLY A 80 11.50 11.85 9.00
N TRP A 81 10.30 11.27 9.03
CA TRP A 81 9.46 11.21 10.23
C TRP A 81 9.85 10.08 11.21
N ILE A 82 10.56 9.04 10.73
CA ILE A 82 10.93 7.85 11.53
C ILE A 82 11.84 8.25 12.71
N GLU A 83 12.79 9.13 12.46
CA GLU A 83 13.72 9.62 13.50
C GLU A 83 12.99 10.23 14.69
N GLU A 84 11.95 11.02 14.42
CA GLU A 84 11.16 11.62 15.49
C GLU A 84 10.21 10.60 16.12
N ALA A 85 9.54 9.79 15.30
CA ALA A 85 8.58 8.81 15.79
C ALA A 85 9.22 7.76 16.71
N THR A 86 10.42 7.26 16.42
CA THR A 86 11.09 6.23 17.20
C THR A 86 11.60 6.70 18.56
N LYS A 87 11.65 8.02 18.81
CA LYS A 87 11.90 8.58 20.15
C LYS A 87 10.75 8.37 21.13
N HIS A 88 9.52 8.23 20.59
CA HIS A 88 8.29 8.25 21.39
C HIS A 88 7.43 7.01 21.22
N PHE A 89 7.65 6.26 20.15
CA PHE A 89 6.80 5.14 19.75
C PHE A 89 7.60 3.90 19.37
N ARG A 90 7.00 2.76 19.61
CA ARG A 90 7.32 1.53 18.89
C ARG A 90 6.55 1.58 17.55
N VAL A 91 7.28 1.72 16.45
CA VAL A 91 6.69 1.96 15.13
C VAL A 91 6.44 0.64 14.43
N ILE A 92 5.24 0.46 13.90
CA ILE A 92 4.80 -0.73 13.16
C ILE A 92 4.61 -0.33 11.70
N LEU A 93 5.33 -1.01 10.81
CA LEU A 93 5.34 -0.77 9.36
C LEU A 93 4.83 -2.02 8.64
N PRO A 94 3.52 -2.19 8.45
CA PRO A 94 2.99 -3.32 7.70
C PRO A 94 3.14 -3.10 6.19
N ASP A 95 3.38 -4.18 5.46
CA ASP A 95 3.10 -4.25 4.04
C ASP A 95 1.62 -4.67 3.90
N GLN A 96 0.80 -3.83 3.25
CA GLN A 96 -0.62 -4.13 3.05
C GLN A 96 -0.80 -5.48 2.34
N ARG A 97 -1.94 -6.18 2.59
CA ARG A 97 -2.29 -7.35 1.79
C ARG A 97 -2.16 -7.04 0.31
N GLY A 98 -1.59 -7.91 -0.47
CA GLY A 98 -1.35 -7.73 -1.89
C GLY A 98 -0.04 -7.02 -2.25
N ALA A 99 0.70 -6.45 -1.28
CA ALA A 99 1.88 -5.63 -1.52
C ALA A 99 3.14 -6.14 -0.78
N GLY A 100 4.30 -5.66 -1.20
CA GLY A 100 5.57 -5.86 -0.53
C GLY A 100 5.94 -7.32 -0.28
N ARG A 101 6.22 -7.65 0.98
CA ARG A 101 6.53 -9.00 1.48
C ARG A 101 5.30 -9.74 2.02
N SER A 102 4.14 -9.09 2.06
CA SER A 102 2.85 -9.78 2.24
C SER A 102 2.52 -10.63 1.01
N SER A 103 1.53 -11.52 1.11
CA SER A 103 1.06 -12.28 -0.06
C SER A 103 0.69 -11.33 -1.19
N ARG A 104 1.50 -11.33 -2.25
CA ARG A 104 1.40 -10.34 -3.34
C ARG A 104 0.26 -10.65 -4.29
N VAL A 105 -0.32 -9.58 -4.83
CA VAL A 105 -1.17 -9.61 -6.01
C VAL A 105 -0.36 -9.07 -7.18
N ASP A 106 -0.10 -9.91 -8.16
CA ASP A 106 0.68 -9.60 -9.35
C ASP A 106 0.08 -10.27 -10.60
N THR A 107 0.72 -10.09 -11.75
CA THR A 107 0.30 -10.69 -13.02
C THR A 107 0.28 -12.22 -12.96
N HIS A 108 1.19 -12.86 -12.21
CA HIS A 108 1.22 -14.31 -12.05
C HIS A 108 0.02 -14.80 -11.24
N THR A 109 -0.35 -14.11 -10.17
CA THR A 109 -1.54 -14.39 -9.38
C THR A 109 -2.79 -14.29 -10.25
N MET A 110 -2.91 -13.23 -11.05
CA MET A 110 -4.05 -13.03 -11.95
C MET A 110 -4.10 -14.08 -13.05
N ALA A 111 -2.97 -14.43 -13.67
CA ALA A 111 -2.88 -15.47 -14.68
C ALA A 111 -3.29 -16.84 -14.13
N ARG A 112 -2.84 -17.18 -12.91
CA ARG A 112 -3.23 -18.45 -12.24
C ARG A 112 -4.74 -18.53 -12.00
N ILE A 113 -5.36 -17.44 -11.56
CA ILE A 113 -6.81 -17.39 -11.33
C ILE A 113 -7.56 -17.55 -12.68
N ALA A 114 -7.10 -16.86 -13.74
CA ALA A 114 -7.71 -17.00 -15.06
C ALA A 114 -7.57 -18.45 -15.60
N ALA A 115 -6.39 -19.06 -15.46
CA ALA A 115 -6.11 -20.41 -15.94
C ALA A 115 -6.97 -21.49 -15.26
N ALA A 116 -7.39 -21.26 -14.02
CA ALA A 116 -8.32 -22.17 -13.33
C ALA A 116 -9.73 -22.22 -13.98
N HIS A 117 -10.01 -21.30 -14.92
CA HIS A 117 -11.27 -21.19 -15.66
C HIS A 117 -11.03 -21.30 -17.18
N GLU A 118 -10.11 -22.18 -17.60
CA GLU A 118 -9.76 -22.41 -19.00
C GLU A 118 -11.02 -22.74 -19.82
N GLY A 119 -11.23 -21.96 -20.91
CA GLY A 119 -12.35 -22.07 -21.83
C GLY A 119 -13.44 -21.03 -21.70
N ASP A 120 -13.48 -20.27 -20.58
CA ASP A 120 -14.43 -19.14 -20.42
C ASP A 120 -13.74 -17.89 -19.88
N VAL A 121 -13.37 -17.00 -20.80
CA VAL A 121 -12.70 -15.71 -20.50
C VAL A 121 -13.54 -14.83 -19.57
N ALA A 122 -14.87 -14.85 -19.71
CA ALA A 122 -15.75 -14.02 -18.90
C ALA A 122 -15.81 -14.53 -17.45
N VAL A 123 -15.84 -15.86 -17.24
CA VAL A 123 -15.76 -16.48 -15.91
C VAL A 123 -14.41 -16.22 -15.27
N GLY A 124 -13.31 -16.36 -16.02
CA GLY A 124 -11.96 -16.06 -15.54
C GLY A 124 -11.81 -14.59 -15.10
N ALA A 125 -12.30 -13.65 -15.90
CA ALA A 125 -12.26 -12.22 -15.56
C ALA A 125 -13.11 -11.89 -14.31
N ARG A 126 -14.26 -12.53 -14.14
CA ARG A 126 -15.09 -12.39 -12.95
C ARG A 126 -14.38 -12.93 -11.70
N ALA A 127 -13.77 -14.11 -11.81
CA ALA A 127 -13.01 -14.70 -10.71
C ALA A 127 -11.84 -13.81 -10.29
N GLN A 128 -11.11 -13.22 -11.24
CA GLN A 128 -10.07 -12.21 -10.96
C GLN A 128 -10.64 -10.99 -10.23
N ALA A 129 -11.77 -10.45 -10.70
CA ALA A 129 -12.42 -9.30 -10.06
C ALA A 129 -12.88 -9.63 -8.62
N ASP A 130 -13.45 -10.81 -8.39
CA ASP A 130 -13.90 -11.24 -7.07
C ASP A 130 -12.72 -11.52 -6.12
N TYR A 131 -11.58 -11.96 -6.66
CA TYR A 131 -10.34 -12.05 -5.90
C TYR A 131 -9.85 -10.67 -5.48
N LEU A 132 -9.77 -9.70 -6.41
CA LEU A 132 -9.29 -8.33 -6.14
C LEU A 132 -10.17 -7.58 -5.13
N LYS A 133 -11.47 -7.83 -5.08
CA LYS A 133 -12.38 -7.25 -4.07
C LYS A 133 -11.97 -7.58 -2.63
N LYS A 134 -11.20 -8.66 -2.41
CA LYS A 134 -10.71 -9.05 -1.09
C LYS A 134 -9.51 -8.21 -0.61
N PHE A 135 -9.03 -7.28 -1.44
CA PHE A 135 -7.86 -6.42 -1.17
C PHE A 135 -8.22 -4.93 -1.01
N LEU A 136 -9.49 -4.63 -0.73
CA LEU A 136 -9.98 -3.27 -0.52
C LEU A 136 -9.68 -2.76 0.90
N ALA A 137 -9.96 -1.49 1.15
CA ALA A 137 -9.61 -0.78 2.37
C ALA A 137 -10.15 -1.46 3.65
N ASP A 138 -11.36 -1.98 3.60
CA ASP A 138 -12.01 -2.68 4.72
C ASP A 138 -11.24 -3.95 5.12
N SER A 139 -10.78 -4.72 4.14
CA SER A 139 -9.99 -5.92 4.37
C SER A 139 -8.59 -5.59 4.91
N ILE A 140 -7.94 -4.55 4.38
CA ILE A 140 -6.64 -4.06 4.87
C ILE A 140 -6.75 -3.64 6.35
N VAL A 141 -7.77 -2.88 6.69
CA VAL A 141 -7.97 -2.40 8.05
C VAL A 141 -8.32 -3.52 9.02
N ARG A 142 -9.05 -4.55 8.57
CA ARG A 142 -9.34 -5.75 9.37
C ARG A 142 -8.07 -6.57 9.64
N ASP A 143 -7.14 -6.65 8.69
CA ASP A 143 -5.82 -7.27 8.92
C ASP A 143 -5.07 -6.55 10.04
N PHE A 144 -5.04 -5.21 9.99
CA PHE A 144 -4.35 -4.42 11.00
C PHE A 144 -5.02 -4.52 12.37
N GLU A 145 -6.34 -4.55 12.42
CA GLU A 145 -7.06 -4.78 13.69
C GLU A 145 -6.80 -6.18 14.24
N HIS A 146 -6.76 -7.20 13.36
CA HIS A 146 -6.37 -8.56 13.76
C HIS A 146 -4.94 -8.57 14.33
N LEU A 147 -3.99 -7.94 13.63
CA LEU A 147 -2.62 -7.77 14.09
C LEU A 147 -2.56 -7.10 15.48
N ARG A 148 -3.32 -6.02 15.70
CA ARG A 148 -3.38 -5.31 16.98
C ARG A 148 -3.87 -6.19 18.11
N LEU A 149 -4.93 -6.93 17.84
CA LEU A 149 -5.57 -7.78 18.86
C LEU A 149 -4.73 -9.01 19.22
N THR A 150 -4.10 -9.64 18.24
CA THR A 150 -3.37 -10.91 18.43
C THR A 150 -1.93 -10.73 18.83
N GLU A 151 -1.22 -9.75 18.26
CA GLU A 151 0.22 -9.60 18.44
C GLU A 151 0.60 -8.51 19.46
N PHE A 152 -0.26 -7.52 19.60
CA PHE A 152 -0.04 -6.40 20.52
C PHE A 152 -1.01 -6.38 21.71
N GLY A 153 -1.66 -7.53 21.98
CA GLY A 153 -2.51 -7.72 23.16
C GLY A 153 -3.71 -6.77 23.23
N GLY A 154 -4.19 -6.30 22.10
CA GLY A 154 -5.31 -5.36 22.04
C GLY A 154 -4.96 -3.92 22.45
N ARG A 155 -3.68 -3.60 22.68
CA ARG A 155 -3.25 -2.23 23.00
C ARG A 155 -3.72 -1.26 21.93
N LYS A 156 -4.18 -0.09 22.37
CA LYS A 156 -4.52 0.99 21.45
C LYS A 156 -3.24 1.55 20.83
N TRP A 157 -3.36 2.01 19.61
CA TRP A 157 -2.26 2.63 18.87
C TRP A 157 -2.61 4.00 18.30
N VAL A 158 -1.58 4.73 17.93
CA VAL A 158 -1.68 5.91 17.08
C VAL A 158 -1.61 5.44 15.63
N THR A 159 -2.45 5.97 14.75
CA THR A 159 -2.36 5.74 13.31
C THR A 159 -1.72 6.92 12.61
N MET A 160 -0.84 6.65 11.65
CA MET A 160 -0.26 7.66 10.78
C MET A 160 -0.47 7.25 9.31
N GLY A 161 -1.40 7.93 8.63
CA GLY A 161 -1.79 7.63 7.26
C GLY A 161 -1.22 8.61 6.25
N GLN A 162 -0.56 8.10 5.20
CA GLN A 162 -0.04 8.89 4.10
C GLN A 162 -0.79 8.58 2.80
N SER A 163 -1.26 9.61 2.07
CA SER A 163 -1.95 9.45 0.79
C SER A 163 -3.16 8.51 0.93
N TYR A 164 -3.19 7.35 0.25
CA TYR A 164 -4.23 6.32 0.45
C TYR A 164 -4.33 5.86 1.91
N GLY A 165 -3.25 5.96 2.69
CA GLY A 165 -3.27 5.72 4.14
C GLY A 165 -4.24 6.63 4.91
N GLY A 166 -4.59 7.80 4.36
CA GLY A 166 -5.66 8.65 4.90
C GLY A 166 -7.05 8.03 4.74
N PHE A 167 -7.32 7.35 3.61
CA PHE A 167 -8.53 6.55 3.42
C PHE A 167 -8.57 5.38 4.41
N LEU A 168 -7.45 4.70 4.61
CA LEU A 168 -7.33 3.64 5.61
C LEU A 168 -7.55 4.17 7.03
N THR A 169 -7.08 5.39 7.34
CA THR A 169 -7.33 6.04 8.63
C THR A 169 -8.84 6.24 8.86
N LEU A 170 -9.55 6.80 7.88
CA LEU A 170 -11.01 6.99 8.01
C LEU A 170 -11.76 5.66 8.11
N THR A 171 -11.32 4.66 7.34
CA THR A 171 -11.88 3.31 7.42
C THR A 171 -11.62 2.69 8.81
N THR A 172 -10.42 2.87 9.37
CA THR A 172 -10.09 2.40 10.73
C THR A 172 -10.97 3.08 11.77
N LEU A 173 -11.13 4.40 11.69
CA LEU A 173 -11.99 5.17 12.61
C LEU A 173 -13.47 4.80 12.49
N SER A 174 -13.89 4.39 11.30
CA SER A 174 -15.28 3.94 11.08
C SER A 174 -15.55 2.54 11.61
N LEU A 175 -14.59 1.61 11.45
CA LEU A 175 -14.80 0.20 11.82
C LEU A 175 -14.29 -0.13 13.22
N PHE A 176 -13.14 0.44 13.64
CA PHE A 176 -12.44 0.08 14.88
C PHE A 176 -11.98 1.31 15.70
N PRO A 177 -12.85 2.29 15.97
CA PRO A 177 -12.45 3.51 16.68
C PRO A 177 -11.91 3.23 18.09
N ALA A 178 -12.36 2.15 18.71
CA ALA A 178 -11.91 1.76 20.06
C ALA A 178 -10.44 1.39 20.13
N GLY A 179 -9.81 0.97 19.02
CA GLY A 179 -8.40 0.61 18.92
C GLY A 179 -7.46 1.80 18.72
N VAL A 180 -7.98 3.01 18.53
CA VAL A 180 -7.20 4.20 18.15
C VAL A 180 -7.13 5.19 19.30
N ILE A 181 -5.93 5.73 19.58
CA ILE A 181 -5.70 6.83 20.54
C ILE A 181 -5.79 8.17 19.82
N ALA A 182 -5.09 8.28 18.70
CA ALA A 182 -5.02 9.47 17.86
C ALA A 182 -4.70 9.06 16.42
N SER A 183 -4.98 9.95 15.48
CA SER A 183 -4.70 9.72 14.06
C SER A 183 -4.04 10.94 13.45
N PHE A 184 -2.97 10.70 12.69
CA PHE A 184 -2.32 11.68 11.84
C PHE A 184 -2.53 11.28 10.38
N THR A 185 -2.85 12.26 9.53
CA THR A 185 -2.94 12.04 8.08
C THR A 185 -2.15 13.09 7.33
N THR A 186 -1.49 12.66 6.27
CA THR A 186 -0.76 13.56 5.38
C THR A 186 -1.10 13.26 3.92
N GLY A 187 -1.59 14.27 3.19
CA GLY A 187 -1.90 14.19 1.76
C GLY A 187 -3.03 13.22 1.37
N GLY A 188 -3.91 12.84 2.30
CA GLY A 188 -4.87 11.77 2.07
C GLY A 188 -6.19 11.89 2.80
N ILE A 189 -6.75 13.11 2.91
CA ILE A 189 -8.11 13.26 3.45
C ILE A 189 -9.10 13.25 2.28
N PRO A 190 -9.90 12.17 2.11
CA PRO A 190 -10.90 12.13 1.06
C PRO A 190 -12.12 12.99 1.41
N HIS A 191 -12.78 13.49 0.39
CA HIS A 191 -14.17 13.93 0.47
C HIS A 191 -15.10 12.72 0.66
N VAL A 192 -16.10 12.81 1.48
CA VAL A 192 -17.02 11.68 1.76
C VAL A 192 -18.48 12.18 1.60
N PRO A 193 -19.30 11.53 0.75
CA PRO A 193 -18.94 10.49 -0.21
C PRO A 193 -18.12 11.07 -1.37
N ALA A 194 -17.17 10.30 -1.93
CA ALA A 194 -16.38 10.71 -3.07
C ALA A 194 -16.48 9.70 -4.20
N CYS A 195 -16.60 10.19 -5.43
CA CYS A 195 -16.39 9.41 -6.63
C CYS A 195 -15.30 10.06 -7.50
N ALA A 196 -14.69 9.29 -8.39
CA ALA A 196 -13.61 9.79 -9.25
C ALA A 196 -14.05 11.01 -10.08
N THR A 197 -15.26 10.99 -10.61
CA THR A 197 -15.82 12.10 -11.43
C THR A 197 -15.81 13.40 -10.65
N GLU A 198 -16.35 13.41 -9.42
CA GLU A 198 -16.42 14.60 -8.58
C GLU A 198 -15.03 15.15 -8.23
N VAL A 199 -14.06 14.27 -7.94
CA VAL A 199 -12.68 14.69 -7.68
C VAL A 199 -12.10 15.38 -8.91
N TYR A 200 -12.33 14.84 -10.11
CA TYR A 200 -11.83 15.44 -11.36
C TYR A 200 -12.55 16.73 -11.71
N GLU A 201 -13.85 16.88 -11.47
CA GLU A 201 -14.58 18.13 -11.64
C GLU A 201 -13.95 19.28 -10.84
N HIS A 202 -13.44 19.00 -9.65
CA HIS A 202 -12.77 19.99 -8.81
C HIS A 202 -11.27 20.19 -9.13
N THR A 203 -10.58 19.17 -9.63
CA THR A 203 -9.13 19.24 -9.89
C THR A 203 -8.81 19.74 -11.29
N PHE A 204 -9.58 19.38 -12.33
CA PHE A 204 -9.35 19.76 -13.71
C PHE A 204 -9.26 21.27 -13.96
N PRO A 205 -10.14 22.13 -13.41
CA PRO A 205 -10.01 23.57 -13.56
C PRO A 205 -8.70 24.13 -13.00
N ARG A 206 -8.18 23.50 -11.94
CA ARG A 206 -6.89 23.89 -11.35
C ARG A 206 -5.72 23.46 -12.25
N VAL A 207 -5.79 22.29 -12.85
CA VAL A 207 -4.80 21.79 -13.82
C VAL A 207 -4.75 22.72 -15.02
N ILE A 208 -5.90 23.05 -15.61
CA ILE A 208 -6.00 23.98 -16.77
C ILE A 208 -5.34 25.32 -16.45
N ARG A 209 -5.68 25.91 -15.28
CA ARG A 209 -5.08 27.18 -14.84
C ARG A 209 -3.57 27.07 -14.66
N LYS A 210 -3.07 26.02 -14.02
CA LYS A 210 -1.63 25.82 -13.83
C LYS A 210 -0.90 25.58 -15.14
N THR A 211 -1.50 24.85 -16.05
CA THR A 211 -0.96 24.64 -17.40
C THR A 211 -0.86 25.95 -18.18
N ALA A 212 -1.87 26.81 -18.08
CA ALA A 212 -1.83 28.14 -18.69
C ALA A 212 -0.69 28.99 -18.11
N GLN A 213 -0.53 29.04 -16.78
CA GLN A 213 0.57 29.71 -16.10
C GLN A 213 1.95 29.16 -16.50
N PHE A 214 2.05 27.84 -16.70
CA PHE A 214 3.29 27.22 -17.18
C PHE A 214 3.64 27.71 -18.59
N TYR A 215 2.70 27.70 -19.53
CA TYR A 215 2.95 28.17 -20.88
C TYR A 215 3.10 29.70 -21.01
N GLU A 216 2.55 30.47 -20.07
CA GLU A 216 2.85 31.89 -19.97
C GLU A 216 4.32 32.13 -19.59
N ARG A 217 4.85 31.31 -18.64
CA ARG A 217 6.26 31.39 -18.22
C ARG A 217 7.23 30.78 -19.23
N TYR A 218 6.81 29.73 -19.92
CA TYR A 218 7.63 28.94 -20.88
C TYR A 218 6.90 28.76 -22.21
N PRO A 219 6.71 29.85 -22.99
CA PRO A 219 5.92 29.81 -24.21
C PRO A 219 6.46 28.86 -25.27
N GLN A 220 7.79 28.68 -25.33
CA GLN A 220 8.47 27.75 -26.25
C GLN A 220 8.13 26.27 -26.00
N ASP A 221 7.70 25.94 -24.82
CA ASP A 221 7.37 24.52 -24.46
C ASP A 221 5.99 24.10 -24.96
N LYS A 222 5.14 25.06 -25.34
CA LYS A 222 3.82 24.74 -25.91
C LYS A 222 3.93 23.94 -27.20
N GLU A 223 4.82 24.35 -28.10
CA GLU A 223 5.07 23.63 -29.37
C GLU A 223 5.77 22.28 -29.12
N ARG A 224 6.70 22.22 -28.15
CA ARG A 224 7.38 20.98 -27.77
C ARG A 224 6.42 19.94 -27.23
N VAL A 225 5.50 20.35 -26.35
CA VAL A 225 4.49 19.46 -25.79
C VAL A 225 3.51 19.01 -26.87
N ALA A 226 3.07 19.92 -27.76
CA ALA A 226 2.21 19.57 -28.89
C ALA A 226 2.87 18.51 -29.79
N ALA A 227 4.15 18.68 -30.13
CA ALA A 227 4.90 17.72 -30.93
C ALA A 227 5.08 16.35 -30.24
N ILE A 228 5.14 16.31 -28.91
CA ILE A 228 5.14 15.05 -28.15
C ILE A 228 3.75 14.40 -28.24
N VAL A 229 2.69 15.17 -28.02
CA VAL A 229 1.31 14.65 -28.06
C VAL A 229 0.97 14.10 -29.45
N GLU A 230 1.42 14.75 -30.54
CA GLU A 230 1.26 14.24 -31.90
C GLU A 230 1.95 12.91 -32.19
N LYS A 231 3.02 12.63 -31.41
CA LYS A 231 3.77 11.35 -31.48
C LYS A 231 3.25 10.30 -30.53
N LEU A 232 2.37 10.67 -29.61
CA LEU A 232 1.69 9.71 -28.74
C LEU A 232 0.52 9.12 -29.52
N PRO A 233 0.65 7.90 -29.97
CA PRO A 233 -0.39 7.30 -30.77
C PRO A 233 -1.57 6.94 -29.88
N THR A 234 -2.57 6.34 -30.43
CA THR A 234 -3.85 5.98 -29.80
C THR A 234 -3.71 5.43 -28.37
N ALA A 235 -4.77 5.51 -27.57
CA ALA A 235 -4.81 4.96 -26.20
C ALA A 235 -4.33 3.49 -26.11
N ALA A 236 -4.45 2.71 -27.19
CA ALA A 236 -3.97 1.34 -27.27
C ALA A 236 -2.43 1.26 -27.27
N GLU A 237 -1.76 2.12 -28.02
CA GLU A 237 -0.29 2.14 -28.10
C GLU A 237 0.34 2.75 -26.84
N VAL A 238 -0.35 3.69 -26.17
CA VAL A 238 0.04 4.17 -24.84
C VAL A 238 -0.06 3.02 -23.83
N SER A 239 -1.12 2.22 -23.87
CA SER A 239 -1.29 1.07 -23.02
C SER A 239 -0.22 0.00 -23.25
N GLU A 240 0.14 -0.26 -24.51
CA GLU A 240 1.22 -1.18 -24.88
C GLU A 240 2.59 -0.65 -24.42
N PHE A 241 2.86 0.65 -24.59
CA PHE A 241 4.09 1.28 -24.11
C PHE A 241 4.20 1.26 -22.60
N VAL A 242 3.12 1.59 -21.88
CA VAL A 242 3.06 1.51 -20.41
C VAL A 242 3.24 0.07 -19.95
N GLY A 243 2.63 -0.91 -20.64
CA GLY A 243 2.85 -2.34 -20.37
C GLY A 243 4.32 -2.72 -20.51
N LYS A 244 4.96 -2.37 -21.62
CA LYS A 244 6.40 -2.63 -21.84
C LYS A 244 7.29 -1.91 -20.83
N LEU A 245 6.99 -0.68 -20.45
CA LEU A 245 7.72 0.06 -19.43
C LEU A 245 7.58 -0.61 -18.05
N THR A 246 6.38 -1.04 -17.72
CA THR A 246 6.09 -1.74 -16.46
C THR A 246 6.84 -3.07 -16.41
N ASP A 247 6.83 -3.85 -17.49
CA ASP A 247 7.58 -5.10 -17.59
C ASP A 247 9.09 -4.88 -17.49
N SER A 248 9.64 -3.85 -18.15
CA SER A 248 11.08 -3.55 -18.09
C SER A 248 11.53 -3.02 -16.73
N VAL A 249 10.68 -2.31 -15.99
CA VAL A 249 11.00 -1.74 -14.68
C VAL A 249 10.73 -2.74 -13.55
N LEU A 250 9.67 -3.55 -13.65
CA LEU A 250 9.31 -4.53 -12.63
C LEU A 250 9.97 -5.90 -12.81
N ASN A 251 10.44 -6.23 -14.04
CA ASN A 251 11.15 -7.48 -14.35
C ASN A 251 12.48 -7.20 -15.09
N PRO A 252 13.45 -6.51 -14.48
CA PRO A 252 14.72 -6.23 -15.14
C PRO A 252 15.56 -7.48 -15.46
N MET A 253 15.15 -8.67 -15.01
CA MET A 253 15.85 -9.95 -15.20
C MET A 253 15.15 -10.91 -16.20
N ALA A 254 14.04 -10.53 -16.81
CA ALA A 254 13.30 -11.41 -17.75
C ALA A 254 13.96 -11.52 -19.15
N GLY A 255 15.11 -10.90 -19.38
CA GLY A 255 15.82 -10.88 -20.67
C GLY A 255 17.25 -11.40 -20.65
N THR A 256 17.73 -11.98 -19.56
CA THR A 256 19.05 -12.60 -19.52
C THR A 256 18.92 -14.13 -19.46
N GLU A 257 18.64 -14.76 -20.62
CA GLU A 257 19.09 -16.13 -20.82
C GLU A 257 20.62 -16.10 -20.86
N VAL A 258 21.23 -16.62 -19.81
CA VAL A 258 22.65 -16.91 -19.79
C VAL A 258 22.82 -18.18 -20.64
N GLU A 259 23.25 -18.03 -21.88
CA GLU A 259 23.78 -19.14 -22.66
C GLU A 259 25.01 -19.72 -21.90
N HIS A 260 24.91 -20.98 -21.52
CA HIS A 260 26.05 -21.80 -21.06
C HIS A 260 26.60 -22.62 -22.19
#